data_42dcdd97683df3f01698c9d7c313de2c
#
_entry.id   42dcdd97683df3f01698c9d7c313de2c
#
_cell.length_a   1.000
_cell.length_b   1.000
_cell.length_c   1.000
_cell.angle_alpha   90.00
_cell.angle_beta   90.00
_cell.angle_gamma   90.00
#
_symmetry.space_group_name_H-M   'P 1'
#
loop_
_entity.id
_entity.type
_entity.pdbx_description
1 polymer ?
#
loop_
_entity_poly.entity_id
_entity_poly.type
_entity_poly.pdbx_seq_one_letter_code
_entity_poly.pdbx_strand_id
1 'polypeptide(L)'
;MENQTHAQNQRVPVIQVSGLKKQYKLGQIGGGTLTHDLQSWWARVRGKEDPNTVIGTDARLFGKTFMALNGVDLTMYKGEALGIIGRNGAGKSTLLKILSRITAPTEGEIRLRGRVASMLEVGTGFNNEMTGRENIYMNGAILGMTRAEVDSKIDQIIEFSECGDFIDTPVKRYSSGMFVKLAFSVAAHLDSEIMVMDEVLAVGDMKFQQKCLGKMSDVAGQEGRTVLYVSHNMSTIRQLCTRCVVLDQGRVIFDGDVEQAIAVYMETTDVNVVHYDLLDVSRMNASAGKRMRLETLDFVGKESSVFADTEKIRVRITWRVSEPFAGVHLKLNLHFRDSTPVGITHPVNLGAAVPGKLYTTEFEFDPSLLGEGQYFFYVDVFDGVLTQAVCLDKPVTEFAFEVTSGDLSMPEWAPGWGRIHFPPVKVLENGYDG
;
A
#
# COMPACT_ATOMS: atom_id res chain seq x y z
N MET A 1 -49.92 -25.64 6.35
CA MET A 1 -49.53 -24.27 6.75
C MET A 1 -48.40 -24.42 7.76
N GLU A 2 -47.19 -24.62 7.30
CA GLU A 2 -46.03 -24.81 8.15
C GLU A 2 -45.26 -23.48 8.23
N ASN A 3 -45.17 -23.00 9.47
CA ASN A 3 -44.38 -21.83 9.84
C ASN A 3 -42.87 -22.11 9.59
N GLN A 4 -42.33 -21.63 8.52
CA GLN A 4 -40.90 -21.47 8.41
C GLN A 4 -40.51 -20.18 9.13
N THR A 5 -40.22 -20.30 10.40
CA THR A 5 -39.59 -19.27 11.20
C THR A 5 -38.12 -19.18 10.76
N HIS A 6 -37.80 -18.23 9.90
CA HIS A 6 -36.42 -17.85 9.63
C HIS A 6 -35.78 -17.36 10.92
N ALA A 7 -34.95 -18.16 11.53
CA ALA A 7 -34.01 -17.74 12.55
C ALA A 7 -33.06 -16.71 11.90
N GLN A 8 -33.40 -15.44 11.99
CA GLN A 8 -32.45 -14.37 11.72
C GLN A 8 -31.33 -14.51 12.76
N ASN A 9 -30.22 -15.09 12.31
CA ASN A 9 -28.97 -15.11 13.05
C ASN A 9 -28.59 -13.65 13.33
N GLN A 10 -28.86 -13.14 14.54
CA GLN A 10 -28.55 -11.77 14.92
C GLN A 10 -27.03 -11.61 14.90
N ARG A 11 -26.50 -11.10 13.77
CA ARG A 11 -25.08 -10.78 13.64
C ARG A 11 -24.73 -9.72 14.67
N VAL A 12 -23.86 -10.03 15.61
CA VAL A 12 -23.43 -9.12 16.68
C VAL A 12 -22.43 -8.12 16.12
N PRO A 13 -22.73 -6.82 16.09
CA PRO A 13 -21.79 -5.81 15.65
C PRO A 13 -20.63 -5.69 16.65
N VAL A 14 -19.40 -5.70 16.15
CA VAL A 14 -18.18 -5.56 16.96
C VAL A 14 -17.45 -4.24 16.67
N ILE A 15 -17.61 -3.70 15.45
CA ILE A 15 -17.19 -2.35 15.10
C ILE A 15 -18.40 -1.62 14.54
N GLN A 16 -18.70 -0.45 15.07
CA GLN A 16 -19.68 0.48 14.52
C GLN A 16 -19.06 1.87 14.42
N VAL A 17 -19.06 2.41 13.22
CA VAL A 17 -18.57 3.75 12.88
C VAL A 17 -19.75 4.54 12.34
N SER A 18 -19.99 5.74 12.88
CA SER A 18 -21.12 6.58 12.48
C SER A 18 -20.65 8.01 12.22
N GLY A 19 -20.86 8.49 11.00
CA GLY A 19 -20.56 9.86 10.56
C GLY A 19 -19.11 10.29 10.81
N LEU A 20 -18.15 9.37 10.70
CA LEU A 20 -16.77 9.60 11.10
C LEU A 20 -16.08 10.62 10.20
N LYS A 21 -15.54 11.69 10.80
CA LYS A 21 -14.74 12.70 10.10
C LYS A 21 -13.37 12.85 10.75
N LYS A 22 -12.37 13.08 9.92
CA LYS A 22 -11.02 13.44 10.36
C LYS A 22 -10.46 14.55 9.51
N GLN A 23 -10.20 15.67 10.16
CA GLN A 23 -9.59 16.86 9.57
C GLN A 23 -8.16 17.02 10.09
N TYR A 24 -7.23 17.28 9.18
CA TYR A 24 -5.87 17.69 9.50
C TYR A 24 -5.66 19.16 9.13
N LYS A 25 -4.93 19.89 9.96
CA LYS A 25 -4.47 21.24 9.65
C LYS A 25 -3.09 21.15 9.01
N LEU A 26 -2.95 21.64 7.79
CA LEU A 26 -1.67 21.63 7.06
C LEU A 26 -0.78 22.77 7.58
N GLY A 27 0.53 22.54 7.58
CA GLY A 27 1.50 23.55 8.01
C GLY A 27 1.63 23.76 9.52
N GLN A 28 0.90 23.03 10.35
CA GLN A 28 1.11 23.00 11.80
C GLN A 28 1.77 21.67 12.19
N ILE A 29 3.07 21.71 12.47
CA ILE A 29 3.72 20.69 13.29
C ILE A 29 3.30 21.04 14.71
N GLY A 30 2.65 20.11 15.41
CA GLY A 30 2.18 20.34 16.78
C GLY A 30 3.29 20.92 17.65
N GLY A 31 3.07 22.12 18.18
CA GLY A 31 4.01 22.83 19.04
C GLY A 31 4.31 21.99 20.27
N GLY A 32 5.50 21.41 20.33
CA GLY A 32 5.87 20.47 21.40
C GLY A 32 6.11 21.11 22.76
N THR A 33 6.25 22.45 22.85
CA THR A 33 6.51 23.13 24.10
C THR A 33 6.04 24.59 24.06
N LEU A 34 5.53 25.09 25.19
CA LEU A 34 5.13 26.51 25.39
C LEU A 34 6.26 27.50 25.03
N THR A 35 7.52 27.07 25.16
CA THR A 35 8.69 27.87 24.79
C THR A 35 8.82 28.08 23.29
N HIS A 36 8.50 27.08 22.46
CA HIS A 36 8.50 27.21 21.01
C HIS A 36 7.37 28.14 20.52
N ASP A 37 6.17 28.01 21.12
CA ASP A 37 5.04 28.88 20.77
C ASP A 37 5.33 30.35 21.12
N LEU A 38 6.01 30.60 22.24
CA LEU A 38 6.40 31.94 22.67
C LEU A 38 7.50 32.52 21.76
N GLN A 39 8.47 31.72 21.34
CA GLN A 39 9.52 32.13 20.41
C GLN A 39 8.96 32.45 19.02
N SER A 40 8.06 31.65 18.52
CA SER A 40 7.36 31.86 17.23
C SER A 40 6.49 33.11 17.28
N TRP A 41 5.78 33.37 18.39
CA TRP A 41 5.00 34.58 18.59
C TRP A 41 5.90 35.84 18.62
N TRP A 42 7.04 35.77 19.34
CA TRP A 42 8.00 36.88 19.43
C TRP A 42 8.70 37.19 18.10
N ALA A 43 9.02 36.18 17.31
CA ALA A 43 9.58 36.34 15.97
C ALA A 43 8.57 37.05 15.04
N ARG A 44 7.28 36.64 15.07
CA ARG A 44 6.20 37.29 14.30
C ARG A 44 6.00 38.78 14.68
N VAL A 45 5.99 39.07 15.98
CA VAL A 45 5.82 40.46 16.46
C VAL A 45 6.98 41.36 16.02
N ARG A 46 8.18 40.80 15.84
CA ARG A 46 9.39 41.55 15.41
C ARG A 46 9.64 41.48 13.90
N GLY A 47 8.77 40.86 13.09
CA GLY A 47 8.94 40.73 11.64
C GLY A 47 10.19 39.94 11.24
N LYS A 48 10.69 39.03 12.13
CA LYS A 48 11.81 38.12 11.85
C LYS A 48 11.29 36.73 11.47
N GLU A 49 12.09 36.00 10.68
CA GLU A 49 11.80 34.59 10.37
C GLU A 49 11.64 33.79 11.65
N ASP A 50 10.64 32.91 11.68
CA ASP A 50 10.34 32.05 12.82
C ASP A 50 11.48 31.03 12.99
N PRO A 51 12.24 31.05 14.10
CA PRO A 51 13.38 30.14 14.30
C PRO A 51 12.96 28.65 14.41
N ASN A 52 11.66 28.39 14.57
CA ASN A 52 11.09 27.05 14.65
C ASN A 52 10.52 26.59 13.30
N THR A 53 10.73 27.35 12.21
CA THR A 53 10.32 26.96 10.86
C THR A 53 11.18 25.79 10.40
N VAL A 54 10.55 24.63 10.20
CA VAL A 54 11.24 23.46 9.63
C VAL A 54 11.51 23.74 8.14
N ILE A 55 12.76 23.60 7.73
CA ILE A 55 13.18 23.76 6.33
C ILE A 55 12.36 22.82 5.45
N GLY A 56 11.57 23.36 4.50
CA GLY A 56 10.74 22.60 3.57
C GLY A 56 9.22 22.67 3.80
N THR A 57 8.74 23.44 4.79
CA THR A 57 7.30 23.72 4.94
C THR A 57 6.90 24.86 4.01
N ASP A 58 6.07 24.55 3.00
CA ASP A 58 5.51 25.58 2.11
C ASP A 58 4.57 26.48 2.92
N ALA A 59 4.94 27.76 3.05
CA ALA A 59 4.13 28.78 3.74
C ALA A 59 2.71 28.93 3.15
N ARG A 60 2.49 28.48 1.91
CA ARG A 60 1.17 28.46 1.25
C ARG A 60 0.18 27.47 1.85
N LEU A 61 0.67 26.49 2.64
CA LEU A 61 -0.14 25.46 3.29
C LEU A 61 -0.60 25.86 4.69
N PHE A 62 -0.05 26.94 5.27
CA PHE A 62 -0.44 27.40 6.60
C PHE A 62 -1.92 27.80 6.66
N GLY A 63 -2.65 27.14 7.55
CA GLY A 63 -4.08 27.38 7.77
C GLY A 63 -5.03 26.65 6.82
N LYS A 64 -4.51 25.92 5.81
CA LYS A 64 -5.35 25.03 5.01
C LYS A 64 -5.70 23.78 5.81
N THR A 65 -6.89 23.27 5.59
CA THR A 65 -7.38 22.05 6.19
C THR A 65 -7.56 20.97 5.13
N PHE A 66 -7.26 19.74 5.50
CA PHE A 66 -7.44 18.56 4.66
C PHE A 66 -8.38 17.58 5.35
N MET A 67 -9.46 17.19 4.67
CA MET A 67 -10.40 16.18 5.16
C MET A 67 -9.91 14.81 4.73
N ALA A 68 -9.33 14.06 5.66
CA ALA A 68 -8.87 12.69 5.41
C ALA A 68 -10.01 11.66 5.48
N LEU A 69 -11.02 11.91 6.34
CA LEU A 69 -12.28 11.18 6.38
C LEU A 69 -13.43 12.20 6.43
N ASN A 70 -14.49 11.92 5.68
CA ASN A 70 -15.57 12.87 5.45
C ASN A 70 -16.97 12.21 5.55
N GLY A 71 -17.32 11.72 6.74
CA GLY A 71 -18.61 11.09 7.00
C GLY A 71 -18.60 9.59 6.63
N VAL A 72 -17.67 8.82 7.22
CA VAL A 72 -17.61 7.37 7.03
C VAL A 72 -18.58 6.69 7.98
N ASP A 73 -19.46 5.86 7.42
CA ASP A 73 -20.33 4.92 8.12
C ASP A 73 -19.89 3.50 7.80
N LEU A 74 -19.71 2.67 8.83
CA LEU A 74 -19.24 1.29 8.67
C LEU A 74 -19.71 0.44 9.85
N THR A 75 -20.25 -0.74 9.57
CA THR A 75 -20.55 -1.75 10.59
C THR A 75 -19.87 -3.06 10.24
N MET A 76 -19.19 -3.66 11.21
CA MET A 76 -18.52 -4.95 11.08
C MET A 76 -19.02 -5.91 12.15
N TYR A 77 -19.25 -7.16 11.76
CA TYR A 77 -19.87 -8.18 12.61
C TYR A 77 -18.83 -9.18 13.11
N LYS A 78 -19.16 -9.85 14.24
CA LYS A 78 -18.29 -10.87 14.83
C LYS A 78 -18.02 -12.01 13.82
N GLY A 79 -16.73 -12.39 13.70
CA GLY A 79 -16.28 -13.45 12.79
C GLY A 79 -16.25 -13.04 11.32
N GLU A 80 -16.41 -11.77 11.00
CA GLU A 80 -16.34 -11.24 9.64
C GLU A 80 -14.89 -10.91 9.24
N ALA A 81 -14.52 -11.24 8.01
CA ALA A 81 -13.31 -10.77 7.38
C ALA A 81 -13.66 -9.68 6.37
N LEU A 82 -13.43 -8.42 6.77
CA LEU A 82 -13.77 -7.23 5.99
C LEU A 82 -12.54 -6.65 5.33
N GLY A 83 -12.57 -6.49 4.01
CA GLY A 83 -11.57 -5.76 3.23
C GLY A 83 -11.89 -4.26 3.16
N ILE A 84 -10.86 -3.42 3.20
CA ILE A 84 -10.98 -2.00 2.82
C ILE A 84 -10.00 -1.73 1.69
N ILE A 85 -10.52 -1.33 0.56
CA ILE A 85 -9.75 -0.94 -0.61
C ILE A 85 -10.00 0.53 -0.96
N GLY A 86 -9.11 1.12 -1.74
CA GLY A 86 -9.21 2.52 -2.16
C GLY A 86 -7.85 3.06 -2.58
N ARG A 87 -7.85 4.14 -3.35
CA ARG A 87 -6.64 4.78 -3.87
C ARG A 87 -5.75 5.35 -2.75
N ASN A 88 -4.50 5.68 -3.10
CA ASN A 88 -3.62 6.42 -2.20
C ASN A 88 -4.27 7.77 -1.86
N GLY A 89 -4.31 8.10 -0.56
CA GLY A 89 -5.01 9.30 -0.08
C GLY A 89 -6.51 9.13 0.18
N ALA A 90 -7.13 7.99 -0.12
CA ALA A 90 -8.56 7.73 0.13
C ALA A 90 -8.98 7.74 1.61
N GLY A 91 -8.02 7.73 2.54
CA GLY A 91 -8.29 7.79 3.98
C GLY A 91 -8.11 6.47 4.73
N LYS A 92 -7.71 5.38 4.06
CA LYS A 92 -7.55 4.03 4.63
C LYS A 92 -6.70 4.02 5.91
N SER A 93 -5.45 4.48 5.82
CA SER A 93 -4.54 4.50 6.99
C SER A 93 -5.02 5.42 8.10
N THR A 94 -5.77 6.48 7.78
CA THR A 94 -6.39 7.36 8.79
C THR A 94 -7.50 6.61 9.53
N LEU A 95 -8.34 5.88 8.82
CA LEU A 95 -9.40 5.06 9.42
C LEU A 95 -8.80 3.99 10.35
N LEU A 96 -7.75 3.29 9.88
CA LEU A 96 -7.06 2.29 10.71
C LEU A 96 -6.46 2.90 11.98
N LYS A 97 -5.79 4.06 11.89
CA LYS A 97 -5.22 4.75 13.06
C LYS A 97 -6.28 5.14 14.09
N ILE A 98 -7.48 5.51 13.63
CA ILE A 98 -8.58 5.85 14.53
C ILE A 98 -9.15 4.57 15.18
N LEU A 99 -9.39 3.50 14.41
CA LEU A 99 -9.85 2.21 14.94
C LEU A 99 -8.86 1.60 15.92
N SER A 100 -7.56 1.79 15.69
CA SER A 100 -6.48 1.38 16.60
C SER A 100 -6.23 2.34 17.76
N ARG A 101 -7.06 3.39 17.92
CA ARG A 101 -6.95 4.42 18.98
C ARG A 101 -5.62 5.19 18.99
N ILE A 102 -4.89 5.22 17.88
CA ILE A 102 -3.65 6.00 17.71
C ILE A 102 -3.98 7.49 17.55
N THR A 103 -5.11 7.80 16.90
CA THR A 103 -5.58 9.18 16.74
C THR A 103 -7.08 9.29 17.00
N ALA A 104 -7.52 10.43 17.53
CA ALA A 104 -8.94 10.69 17.76
C ALA A 104 -9.64 11.18 16.48
N PRO A 105 -10.92 10.92 16.28
CA PRO A 105 -11.73 11.53 15.23
C PRO A 105 -11.93 13.03 15.49
N THR A 106 -12.26 13.78 14.44
CA THR A 106 -12.67 15.19 14.58
C THR A 106 -14.16 15.29 14.89
N GLU A 107 -14.97 14.46 14.25
CA GLU A 107 -16.42 14.31 14.47
C GLU A 107 -16.82 12.85 14.25
N GLY A 108 -18.02 12.50 14.70
CA GLY A 108 -18.58 11.15 14.60
C GLY A 108 -18.25 10.27 15.80
N GLU A 109 -18.78 9.05 15.77
CA GLU A 109 -18.67 8.09 16.88
C GLU A 109 -18.14 6.74 16.40
N ILE A 110 -17.36 6.09 17.26
CA ILE A 110 -16.88 4.71 17.06
C ILE A 110 -17.20 3.90 18.30
N ARG A 111 -17.85 2.77 18.08
CA ARG A 111 -18.13 1.77 19.12
C ARG A 111 -17.37 0.49 18.78
N LEU A 112 -16.53 0.04 19.71
CA LEU A 112 -15.76 -1.19 19.60
C LEU A 112 -16.15 -2.14 20.73
N ARG A 113 -16.47 -3.38 20.39
CA ARG A 113 -16.78 -4.44 21.34
C ARG A 113 -15.74 -5.54 21.26
N GLY A 114 -14.91 -5.66 22.29
CA GLY A 114 -13.80 -6.62 22.36
C GLY A 114 -12.43 -5.95 22.28
N ARG A 115 -11.40 -6.78 22.42
CA ARG A 115 -9.99 -6.37 22.36
C ARG A 115 -9.56 -6.21 20.91
N VAL A 116 -9.04 -5.04 20.56
CA VAL A 116 -8.50 -4.75 19.22
C VAL A 116 -6.99 -4.93 19.23
N ALA A 117 -6.49 -5.79 18.36
CA ALA A 117 -5.07 -5.89 18.04
C ALA A 117 -4.78 -5.19 16.71
N SER A 118 -3.82 -4.28 16.71
CA SER A 118 -3.41 -3.55 15.52
C SER A 118 -2.04 -4.02 15.05
N MET A 119 -1.94 -4.40 13.79
CA MET A 119 -0.69 -4.75 13.13
C MET A 119 -0.13 -3.59 12.28
N LEU A 120 -0.52 -2.35 12.56
CA LEU A 120 -0.08 -1.18 11.79
C LEU A 120 1.41 -0.89 11.94
N GLU A 121 1.98 -1.23 13.07
CA GLU A 121 3.36 -0.90 13.43
C GLU A 121 4.08 -2.15 13.95
N VAL A 122 4.24 -3.15 13.08
CA VAL A 122 4.95 -4.40 13.43
C VAL A 122 6.40 -4.08 13.82
N GLY A 123 6.80 -4.53 15.01
CA GLY A 123 8.14 -4.29 15.55
C GLY A 123 8.30 -2.98 16.34
N THR A 124 7.26 -2.15 16.43
CA THR A 124 7.29 -1.00 17.33
C THR A 124 7.49 -1.47 18.77
N GLY A 125 8.44 -0.85 19.44
CA GLY A 125 8.79 -1.19 20.82
C GLY A 125 9.84 -2.29 20.94
N PHE A 126 10.41 -2.82 19.85
CA PHE A 126 11.59 -3.69 19.96
C PHE A 126 12.80 -2.88 20.42
N ASN A 127 13.55 -3.46 21.38
CA ASN A 127 14.82 -2.90 21.84
C ASN A 127 15.97 -3.65 21.19
N ASN A 128 16.80 -2.95 20.45
CA ASN A 128 17.90 -3.53 19.70
C ASN A 128 18.98 -4.20 20.59
N GLU A 129 19.10 -3.79 21.85
CA GLU A 129 20.07 -4.37 22.80
C GLU A 129 19.55 -5.65 23.46
N MET A 130 18.26 -5.91 23.42
CA MET A 130 17.63 -7.11 23.96
C MET A 130 17.67 -8.28 22.98
N THR A 131 17.64 -9.49 23.51
CA THR A 131 17.52 -10.73 22.72
C THR A 131 16.15 -10.84 22.04
N GLY A 132 16.01 -11.74 21.07
CA GLY A 132 14.72 -12.01 20.44
C GLY A 132 13.68 -12.47 21.47
N ARG A 133 14.08 -13.32 22.42
CA ARG A 133 13.20 -13.81 23.48
C ARG A 133 12.71 -12.67 24.39
N GLU A 134 13.59 -11.80 24.84
CA GLU A 134 13.21 -10.63 25.66
C GLU A 134 12.31 -9.68 24.89
N ASN A 135 12.55 -9.49 23.59
CA ASN A 135 11.69 -8.68 22.73
C ASN A 135 10.29 -9.30 22.54
N ILE A 136 10.14 -10.64 22.53
CA ILE A 136 8.82 -11.30 22.52
C ILE A 136 8.02 -10.86 23.75
N TYR A 137 8.61 -10.91 24.96
CA TYR A 137 7.92 -10.48 26.18
C TYR A 137 7.59 -9.00 26.18
N MET A 138 8.55 -8.17 25.78
CA MET A 138 8.35 -6.71 25.76
C MET A 138 7.29 -6.30 24.75
N ASN A 139 7.39 -6.79 23.52
CA ASN A 139 6.42 -6.47 22.46
C ASN A 139 5.04 -7.07 22.77
N GLY A 140 4.99 -8.30 23.29
CA GLY A 140 3.75 -8.92 23.77
C GLY A 140 3.05 -8.04 24.82
N ALA A 141 3.80 -7.51 25.80
CA ALA A 141 3.26 -6.61 26.82
C ALA A 141 2.76 -5.28 26.22
N ILE A 142 3.48 -4.68 25.26
CA ILE A 142 3.05 -3.46 24.54
C ILE A 142 1.76 -3.72 23.76
N LEU A 143 1.64 -4.89 23.14
CA LEU A 143 0.44 -5.31 22.42
C LEU A 143 -0.68 -5.80 23.36
N GLY A 144 -0.42 -5.77 24.70
CA GLY A 144 -1.39 -6.01 25.73
C GLY A 144 -1.51 -7.49 26.15
N MET A 145 -0.54 -8.37 25.85
CA MET A 145 -0.46 -9.72 26.43
C MET A 145 -0.01 -9.65 27.87
N THR A 146 -0.59 -10.48 28.70
CA THR A 146 -0.04 -10.78 30.03
C THR A 146 1.18 -11.68 29.89
N ARG A 147 2.04 -11.70 30.92
CA ARG A 147 3.21 -12.59 30.94
C ARG A 147 2.80 -14.07 30.79
N ALA A 148 1.73 -14.47 31.45
CA ALA A 148 1.21 -15.83 31.35
C ALA A 148 0.75 -16.21 29.93
N GLU A 149 0.13 -15.26 29.20
CA GLU A 149 -0.24 -15.44 27.79
C GLU A 149 1.02 -15.61 26.91
N VAL A 150 2.07 -14.80 27.15
CA VAL A 150 3.33 -14.95 26.42
C VAL A 150 3.97 -16.29 26.75
N ASP A 151 4.08 -16.66 28.05
CA ASP A 151 4.66 -17.95 28.48
C ASP A 151 3.97 -19.16 27.81
N SER A 152 2.66 -19.10 27.64
CA SER A 152 1.89 -20.17 27.00
C SER A 152 2.08 -20.28 25.48
N LYS A 153 2.60 -19.25 24.82
CA LYS A 153 2.69 -19.15 23.34
C LYS A 153 4.12 -18.98 22.84
N ILE A 154 5.08 -18.78 23.72
CA ILE A 154 6.44 -18.39 23.33
C ILE A 154 7.09 -19.40 22.37
N ASP A 155 6.89 -20.69 22.58
CA ASP A 155 7.45 -21.72 21.70
C ASP A 155 6.82 -21.66 20.30
N GLN A 156 5.50 -21.45 20.23
CA GLN A 156 4.79 -21.28 18.95
C GLN A 156 5.24 -20.02 18.22
N ILE A 157 5.45 -18.91 18.94
CA ILE A 157 5.95 -17.64 18.38
C ILE A 157 7.35 -17.83 17.81
N ILE A 158 8.25 -18.52 18.55
CA ILE A 158 9.62 -18.79 18.12
C ILE A 158 9.62 -19.68 16.88
N GLU A 159 8.87 -20.79 16.90
CA GLU A 159 8.74 -21.70 15.75
C GLU A 159 8.16 -21.01 14.51
N PHE A 160 7.12 -20.18 14.71
CA PHE A 160 6.51 -19.45 13.60
C PHE A 160 7.48 -18.46 12.99
N SER A 161 8.30 -17.77 13.79
CA SER A 161 9.27 -16.75 13.34
C SER A 161 10.44 -17.31 12.54
N GLU A 162 10.72 -18.62 12.62
CA GLU A 162 11.91 -19.28 12.06
C GLU A 162 13.24 -18.68 12.60
N CYS A 163 13.22 -18.04 13.76
CA CYS A 163 14.39 -17.41 14.38
C CYS A 163 14.96 -18.21 15.57
N GLY A 164 14.58 -19.48 15.73
CA GLY A 164 14.91 -20.30 16.89
C GLY A 164 16.39 -20.33 17.24
N ASP A 165 17.28 -20.54 16.26
CA ASP A 165 18.73 -20.60 16.46
C ASP A 165 19.34 -19.30 16.96
N PHE A 166 18.65 -18.17 16.74
CA PHE A 166 19.12 -16.82 17.09
C PHE A 166 18.31 -16.17 18.22
N ILE A 167 17.35 -16.90 18.81
CA ILE A 167 16.36 -16.30 19.72
C ILE A 167 16.99 -15.65 20.96
N ASP A 168 18.10 -16.16 21.42
CA ASP A 168 18.84 -15.65 22.59
C ASP A 168 20.00 -14.70 22.18
N THR A 169 20.01 -14.24 20.90
CA THR A 169 20.93 -13.24 20.37
C THR A 169 20.25 -11.86 20.34
N PRO A 170 20.97 -10.75 20.68
CA PRO A 170 20.43 -9.40 20.56
C PRO A 170 19.96 -9.07 19.14
N VAL A 171 18.75 -8.47 19.01
CA VAL A 171 18.12 -8.24 17.72
C VAL A 171 18.85 -7.23 16.83
N LYS A 172 19.78 -6.43 17.36
CA LYS A 172 20.70 -5.62 16.55
C LYS A 172 21.56 -6.43 15.57
N ARG A 173 21.70 -7.75 15.81
CA ARG A 173 22.43 -8.69 14.95
C ARG A 173 21.50 -9.42 13.95
N TYR A 174 20.20 -9.19 14.02
CA TYR A 174 19.24 -9.79 13.09
C TYR A 174 19.34 -9.12 11.73
N SER A 175 19.07 -9.88 10.68
CA SER A 175 18.75 -9.28 9.39
C SER A 175 17.38 -8.56 9.49
N SER A 176 17.12 -7.61 8.57
CA SER A 176 15.82 -6.94 8.52
C SER A 176 14.65 -7.95 8.39
N GLY A 177 14.87 -9.02 7.61
CA GLY A 177 13.88 -10.09 7.46
C GLY A 177 13.61 -10.85 8.77
N MET A 178 14.64 -11.24 9.52
CA MET A 178 14.48 -11.89 10.83
C MET A 178 13.75 -10.99 11.83
N PHE A 179 14.13 -9.71 11.89
CA PHE A 179 13.48 -8.73 12.76
C PHE A 179 11.98 -8.68 12.51
N VAL A 180 11.57 -8.56 11.27
CA VAL A 180 10.15 -8.43 10.92
C VAL A 180 9.41 -9.76 11.06
N LYS A 181 10.04 -10.91 10.74
CA LYS A 181 9.49 -12.25 11.00
C LYS A 181 9.17 -12.43 12.48
N LEU A 182 10.08 -12.08 13.38
CA LEU A 182 9.86 -12.20 14.82
C LEU A 182 8.73 -11.27 15.30
N ALA A 183 8.75 -10.01 14.89
CA ALA A 183 7.74 -9.02 15.28
C ALA A 183 6.34 -9.40 14.81
N PHE A 184 6.22 -9.87 13.56
CA PHE A 184 4.95 -10.37 13.03
C PHE A 184 4.47 -11.61 13.79
N SER A 185 5.39 -12.52 14.15
CA SER A 185 5.04 -13.75 14.89
C SER A 185 4.40 -13.45 16.24
N VAL A 186 4.89 -12.43 16.98
CA VAL A 186 4.26 -11.98 18.22
C VAL A 186 2.83 -11.49 17.95
N ALA A 187 2.68 -10.60 16.96
CA ALA A 187 1.38 -10.02 16.63
C ALA A 187 0.35 -11.06 16.14
N ALA A 188 0.79 -12.06 15.36
CA ALA A 188 -0.07 -13.13 14.85
C ALA A 188 -0.59 -14.10 15.93
N HIS A 189 0.05 -14.11 17.12
CA HIS A 189 -0.34 -14.95 18.24
C HIS A 189 -1.08 -14.21 19.36
N LEU A 190 -1.49 -12.95 19.11
CA LEU A 190 -2.32 -12.20 20.04
C LEU A 190 -3.71 -12.83 20.17
N ASP A 191 -4.23 -12.90 21.40
CA ASP A 191 -5.64 -13.22 21.64
C ASP A 191 -6.46 -11.94 21.58
N SER A 192 -7.03 -11.66 20.41
CA SER A 192 -7.90 -10.52 20.18
C SER A 192 -9.16 -10.94 19.44
N GLU A 193 -10.29 -10.35 19.80
CA GLU A 193 -11.55 -10.56 19.08
C GLU A 193 -11.57 -9.84 17.75
N ILE A 194 -10.83 -8.72 17.64
CA ILE A 194 -10.75 -7.89 16.44
C ILE A 194 -9.28 -7.69 16.09
N MET A 195 -8.93 -8.01 14.85
CA MET A 195 -7.59 -7.82 14.31
C MET A 195 -7.64 -6.78 13.19
N VAL A 196 -6.82 -5.75 13.29
CA VAL A 196 -6.70 -4.68 12.29
C VAL A 196 -5.35 -4.80 11.61
N MET A 197 -5.37 -5.00 10.28
CA MET A 197 -4.17 -5.27 9.50
C MET A 197 -4.06 -4.27 8.34
N ASP A 198 -2.86 -3.78 8.11
CA ASP A 198 -2.46 -3.02 6.92
C ASP A 198 -1.62 -3.93 6.00
N GLU A 199 -1.17 -3.44 4.89
CA GLU A 199 -0.34 -4.10 3.86
C GLU A 199 0.89 -4.87 4.38
N VAL A 200 1.13 -4.87 5.68
CA VAL A 200 2.29 -5.47 6.37
C VAL A 200 2.45 -6.98 6.14
N LEU A 201 1.45 -7.66 5.53
CA LEU A 201 1.59 -9.08 5.15
C LEU A 201 2.64 -9.35 4.05
N ALA A 202 3.11 -8.32 3.35
CA ALA A 202 4.17 -8.42 2.34
C ALA A 202 5.59 -8.49 2.94
N VAL A 203 5.73 -9.06 4.15
CA VAL A 203 6.95 -9.07 4.94
C VAL A 203 7.69 -10.40 4.83
N GLY A 204 9.01 -10.35 4.73
CA GLY A 204 9.86 -11.54 4.64
C GLY A 204 9.94 -12.11 3.21
N ASP A 205 10.31 -13.38 3.12
CA ASP A 205 10.34 -14.10 1.85
C ASP A 205 8.96 -14.66 1.48
N MET A 206 8.77 -15.10 0.23
CA MET A 206 7.49 -15.60 -0.27
C MET A 206 6.92 -16.75 0.58
N LYS A 207 7.78 -17.63 1.12
CA LYS A 207 7.36 -18.75 1.96
C LYS A 207 6.77 -18.27 3.28
N PHE A 208 7.41 -17.29 3.90
CA PHE A 208 6.91 -16.68 5.13
C PHE A 208 5.62 -15.89 4.90
N GLN A 209 5.51 -15.17 3.77
CA GLN A 209 4.27 -14.49 3.39
C GLN A 209 3.09 -15.46 3.27
N GLN A 210 3.28 -16.61 2.60
CA GLN A 210 2.26 -17.66 2.51
C GLN A 210 1.87 -18.20 3.89
N LYS A 211 2.86 -18.41 4.77
CA LYS A 211 2.63 -18.85 6.15
C LYS A 211 1.79 -17.82 6.94
N CYS A 212 2.08 -16.52 6.75
CA CYS A 212 1.29 -15.45 7.35
C CYS A 212 -0.15 -15.43 6.83
N LEU A 213 -0.35 -15.53 5.52
CA LEU A 213 -1.68 -15.59 4.91
C LEU A 213 -2.48 -16.80 5.40
N GLY A 214 -1.84 -17.97 5.46
CA GLY A 214 -2.47 -19.19 6.02
C GLY A 214 -2.93 -18.97 7.46
N LYS A 215 -2.04 -18.45 8.33
CA LYS A 215 -2.39 -18.15 9.73
C LYS A 215 -3.56 -17.16 9.84
N MET A 216 -3.59 -16.13 8.99
CA MET A 216 -4.67 -15.15 9.01
C MET A 216 -6.01 -15.72 8.52
N SER A 217 -5.97 -16.61 7.53
CA SER A 217 -7.14 -17.36 7.08
C SER A 217 -7.70 -18.26 8.18
N ASP A 218 -6.82 -18.96 8.90
CA ASP A 218 -7.24 -19.83 10.03
C ASP A 218 -7.85 -18.99 11.16
N VAL A 219 -7.26 -17.83 11.48
CA VAL A 219 -7.76 -16.89 12.49
C VAL A 219 -9.15 -16.38 12.15
N ALA A 220 -9.40 -16.03 10.90
CA ALA A 220 -10.71 -15.55 10.46
C ALA A 220 -11.74 -16.68 10.37
N GLY A 221 -11.35 -17.81 9.79
CA GLY A 221 -12.27 -18.92 9.50
C GLY A 221 -12.52 -19.86 10.69
N GLN A 222 -11.46 -20.45 11.26
CA GLN A 222 -11.56 -21.50 12.27
C GLN A 222 -11.69 -20.95 13.69
N GLU A 223 -10.96 -19.87 14.02
CA GLU A 223 -10.99 -19.24 15.33
C GLU A 223 -12.17 -18.26 15.50
N GLY A 224 -12.88 -17.94 14.40
CA GLY A 224 -14.07 -17.06 14.41
C GLY A 224 -13.76 -15.62 14.84
N ARG A 225 -12.52 -15.18 14.68
CA ARG A 225 -12.09 -13.81 14.97
C ARG A 225 -12.53 -12.86 13.86
N THR A 226 -12.69 -11.61 14.22
CA THR A 226 -13.07 -10.56 13.28
C THR A 226 -11.81 -9.90 12.73
N VAL A 227 -11.66 -9.86 11.41
CA VAL A 227 -10.45 -9.36 10.75
C VAL A 227 -10.81 -8.18 9.85
N LEU A 228 -10.20 -7.02 10.09
CA LEU A 228 -10.24 -5.86 9.22
C LEU A 228 -8.93 -5.80 8.45
N TYR A 229 -8.98 -5.98 7.14
CA TYR A 229 -7.81 -5.99 6.29
C TYR A 229 -7.81 -4.84 5.29
N VAL A 230 -6.74 -4.06 5.28
CA VAL A 230 -6.55 -2.96 4.33
C VAL A 230 -5.44 -3.31 3.37
N SER A 231 -5.73 -3.28 2.08
CA SER A 231 -4.72 -3.56 1.05
C SER A 231 -5.07 -2.88 -0.27
N HIS A 232 -4.03 -2.70 -1.08
CA HIS A 232 -4.17 -2.42 -2.50
C HIS A 232 -3.99 -3.69 -3.37
N ASN A 233 -3.65 -4.83 -2.77
CA ASN A 233 -3.50 -6.11 -3.46
C ASN A 233 -4.84 -6.86 -3.50
N MET A 234 -5.51 -6.85 -4.65
CA MET A 234 -6.84 -7.45 -4.81
C MET A 234 -6.82 -8.97 -4.69
N SER A 235 -5.72 -9.64 -5.03
CA SER A 235 -5.63 -11.11 -4.85
C SER A 235 -5.65 -11.51 -3.38
N THR A 236 -5.00 -10.73 -2.51
CA THR A 236 -5.06 -10.95 -1.06
C THR A 236 -6.44 -10.63 -0.49
N ILE A 237 -7.10 -9.57 -0.98
CA ILE A 237 -8.49 -9.23 -0.61
C ILE A 237 -9.44 -10.39 -0.97
N ARG A 238 -9.34 -10.95 -2.19
CA ARG A 238 -10.14 -12.11 -2.62
C ARG A 238 -9.91 -13.35 -1.77
N GLN A 239 -8.69 -13.56 -1.33
CA GLN A 239 -8.32 -14.73 -0.55
C GLN A 239 -8.79 -14.65 0.91
N LEU A 240 -8.72 -13.47 1.53
CA LEU A 240 -8.93 -13.31 2.96
C LEU A 240 -10.31 -12.75 3.33
N CYS A 241 -10.95 -11.97 2.45
CA CYS A 241 -12.13 -11.20 2.81
C CYS A 241 -13.41 -11.81 2.25
N THR A 242 -14.49 -11.71 3.02
CA THR A 242 -15.85 -12.15 2.61
C THR A 242 -16.72 -10.97 2.19
N ARG A 243 -16.33 -9.76 2.57
CA ARG A 243 -16.99 -8.49 2.23
C ARG A 243 -15.93 -7.43 2.07
N CYS A 244 -16.20 -6.43 1.25
CA CYS A 244 -15.23 -5.37 0.98
C CYS A 244 -15.91 -4.00 0.92
N VAL A 245 -15.22 -2.99 1.44
CA VAL A 245 -15.61 -1.58 1.41
C VAL A 245 -14.63 -0.82 0.52
N VAL A 246 -15.18 -0.01 -0.39
CA VAL A 246 -14.39 0.89 -1.23
C VAL A 246 -14.41 2.29 -0.60
N LEU A 247 -13.22 2.78 -0.29
CA LEU A 247 -13.03 4.14 0.21
C LEU A 247 -12.50 5.04 -0.92
N ASP A 248 -13.15 6.17 -1.11
CA ASP A 248 -12.65 7.23 -2.00
C ASP A 248 -12.85 8.61 -1.37
N GLN A 249 -11.83 9.46 -1.45
CA GLN A 249 -11.82 10.83 -0.88
C GLN A 249 -12.42 10.95 0.53
N GLY A 250 -12.09 9.96 1.38
CA GLY A 250 -12.54 9.91 2.77
C GLY A 250 -14.00 9.48 2.96
N ARG A 251 -14.65 8.92 1.96
CA ARG A 251 -16.03 8.42 2.00
C ARG A 251 -16.12 6.96 1.59
N VAL A 252 -17.10 6.25 2.12
CA VAL A 252 -17.47 4.92 1.61
C VAL A 252 -18.33 5.11 0.37
N ILE A 253 -17.85 4.60 -0.77
CA ILE A 253 -18.58 4.64 -2.04
C ILE A 253 -19.24 3.31 -2.40
N PHE A 254 -18.75 2.21 -1.79
CA PHE A 254 -19.35 0.89 -1.93
C PHE A 254 -19.10 0.06 -0.66
N ASP A 255 -20.05 -0.81 -0.33
CA ASP A 255 -19.97 -1.75 0.78
C ASP A 255 -20.76 -3.01 0.41
N GLY A 256 -20.08 -4.14 0.19
CA GLY A 256 -20.72 -5.35 -0.28
C GLY A 256 -19.78 -6.49 -0.64
N ASP A 257 -20.17 -7.26 -1.65
CA ASP A 257 -19.39 -8.39 -2.17
C ASP A 257 -18.02 -7.98 -2.67
N VAL A 258 -17.01 -8.87 -2.51
CA VAL A 258 -15.61 -8.58 -2.83
C VAL A 258 -15.40 -8.28 -4.31
N GLU A 259 -16.01 -9.06 -5.22
CA GLU A 259 -15.82 -8.85 -6.67
C GLU A 259 -16.51 -7.58 -7.15
N GLN A 260 -17.67 -7.27 -6.60
CA GLN A 260 -18.37 -6.00 -6.89
C GLN A 260 -17.58 -4.80 -6.34
N ALA A 261 -17.01 -4.89 -5.14
CA ALA A 261 -16.16 -3.85 -4.59
C ALA A 261 -14.92 -3.61 -5.47
N ILE A 262 -14.27 -4.68 -5.92
CA ILE A 262 -13.13 -4.59 -6.83
C ILE A 262 -13.57 -3.94 -8.16
N ALA A 263 -14.72 -4.30 -8.72
CA ALA A 263 -15.23 -3.68 -9.94
C ALA A 263 -15.44 -2.17 -9.76
N VAL A 264 -16.13 -1.76 -8.67
CA VAL A 264 -16.31 -0.32 -8.35
C VAL A 264 -14.98 0.39 -8.16
N TYR A 265 -14.03 -0.22 -7.44
CA TYR A 265 -12.68 0.34 -7.29
C TYR A 265 -12.00 0.52 -8.64
N MET A 266 -12.18 -0.43 -9.53
CA MET A 266 -11.68 -0.41 -10.89
C MET A 266 -12.28 0.73 -11.74
N GLU A 267 -13.57 1.01 -11.61
CA GLU A 267 -14.25 2.10 -12.33
C GLU A 267 -13.78 3.49 -11.88
N THR A 268 -13.31 3.64 -10.64
CA THR A 268 -12.83 4.94 -10.12
C THR A 268 -11.48 5.38 -10.68
N THR A 269 -10.76 4.52 -11.41
CA THR A 269 -9.46 4.88 -11.97
C THR A 269 -9.66 5.66 -13.26
N ASP A 270 -9.18 6.89 -13.29
CA ASP A 270 -9.32 7.77 -14.44
C ASP A 270 -8.24 7.45 -15.49
N VAL A 271 -8.63 6.79 -16.59
CA VAL A 271 -7.77 6.51 -17.76
C VAL A 271 -7.67 7.71 -18.71
N ASN A 272 -8.21 8.88 -18.35
CA ASN A 272 -8.15 10.09 -19.16
C ASN A 272 -6.96 10.99 -18.79
N VAL A 273 -6.15 10.61 -17.81
CA VAL A 273 -5.00 11.40 -17.40
C VAL A 273 -3.83 11.11 -18.34
N VAL A 274 -3.43 12.11 -19.12
CA VAL A 274 -2.28 12.03 -20.04
C VAL A 274 -1.08 12.85 -19.58
N HIS A 275 -1.26 13.72 -18.58
CA HIS A 275 -0.22 14.55 -17.99
C HIS A 275 -0.19 14.40 -16.48
N TYR A 276 0.98 14.13 -15.93
CA TYR A 276 1.23 13.99 -14.50
C TYR A 276 2.28 15.01 -14.04
N ASP A 277 1.90 15.90 -13.11
CA ASP A 277 2.85 16.72 -12.35
C ASP A 277 3.34 15.90 -11.14
N LEU A 278 4.65 15.70 -11.04
CA LEU A 278 5.26 14.85 -10.03
C LEU A 278 6.01 15.64 -8.95
N LEU A 279 5.97 16.97 -8.99
CA LEU A 279 6.72 17.80 -8.04
C LEU A 279 6.24 17.61 -6.60
N ASP A 280 4.93 17.52 -6.40
CA ASP A 280 4.32 17.36 -5.07
C ASP A 280 3.94 15.91 -4.73
N VAL A 281 4.23 14.97 -5.62
CA VAL A 281 3.94 13.54 -5.40
C VAL A 281 4.92 12.95 -4.39
N SER A 282 4.40 12.14 -3.46
CA SER A 282 5.19 11.37 -2.49
C SER A 282 6.14 10.39 -3.18
N ARG A 283 7.26 10.10 -2.53
CA ARG A 283 8.26 9.13 -3.00
C ARG A 283 8.24 7.88 -2.12
N MET A 284 8.59 6.75 -2.71
CA MET A 284 8.54 5.44 -2.05
C MET A 284 9.37 5.37 -0.75
N ASN A 285 10.43 6.16 -0.65
CA ASN A 285 11.24 6.25 0.56
C ASN A 285 11.81 7.67 0.74
N ALA A 286 12.32 7.95 1.93
CA ALA A 286 12.82 9.29 2.30
C ALA A 286 14.09 9.75 1.54
N SER A 287 14.80 8.85 0.86
CA SER A 287 15.99 9.17 0.06
C SER A 287 15.68 9.40 -1.42
N ALA A 288 14.59 8.81 -1.93
CA ALA A 288 14.17 8.98 -3.32
C ALA A 288 13.76 10.43 -3.62
N GLY A 289 14.07 10.89 -4.81
CA GLY A 289 13.78 12.26 -5.27
C GLY A 289 14.71 13.35 -4.74
N LYS A 290 15.74 13.03 -3.94
CA LYS A 290 16.72 14.00 -3.42
C LYS A 290 17.92 14.22 -4.34
N ARG A 291 18.47 13.14 -4.87
CA ARG A 291 19.64 13.16 -5.76
C ARG A 291 19.25 13.36 -7.23
N MET A 292 18.10 12.82 -7.60
CA MET A 292 17.42 13.00 -8.87
C MET A 292 15.93 13.11 -8.62
N ARG A 293 15.20 13.87 -9.44
CA ARG A 293 13.76 14.04 -9.34
C ARG A 293 13.09 14.06 -10.70
N LEU A 294 12.10 13.22 -10.88
CA LEU A 294 11.14 13.31 -11.96
C LEU A 294 10.17 14.47 -11.67
N GLU A 295 9.98 15.36 -12.65
CA GLU A 295 9.11 16.54 -12.52
C GLU A 295 7.76 16.32 -13.21
N THR A 296 7.77 15.76 -14.43
CA THR A 296 6.53 15.45 -15.16
C THR A 296 6.62 14.09 -15.87
N LEU A 297 5.44 13.53 -16.18
CA LEU A 297 5.29 12.42 -17.12
C LEU A 297 4.09 12.70 -18.02
N ASP A 298 4.26 12.53 -19.33
CA ASP A 298 3.26 12.76 -20.36
C ASP A 298 3.12 11.55 -21.27
N PHE A 299 1.88 11.15 -21.59
CA PHE A 299 1.59 10.28 -22.75
C PHE A 299 1.54 11.15 -24.02
N VAL A 300 2.50 10.95 -24.91
CA VAL A 300 2.76 11.86 -26.03
C VAL A 300 1.74 11.65 -27.15
N GLY A 301 1.12 12.74 -27.61
CA GLY A 301 0.23 12.74 -28.79
C GLY A 301 -1.16 12.15 -28.53
N LYS A 302 -1.59 12.10 -27.27
CA LYS A 302 -2.88 11.53 -26.86
C LYS A 302 -3.70 12.53 -26.05
N GLU A 303 -5.02 12.46 -26.21
CA GLU A 303 -6.00 13.16 -25.35
C GLU A 303 -6.54 12.26 -24.23
N SER A 304 -6.36 10.94 -24.36
CA SER A 304 -6.67 9.93 -23.36
C SER A 304 -5.58 8.87 -23.31
N SER A 305 -5.41 8.18 -22.18
CA SER A 305 -4.43 7.10 -22.05
C SER A 305 -4.98 5.73 -22.53
N VAL A 306 -5.73 5.73 -23.63
CA VAL A 306 -6.25 4.53 -24.30
C VAL A 306 -5.42 4.26 -25.55
N PHE A 307 -4.95 3.02 -25.71
CA PHE A 307 -4.07 2.58 -26.79
C PHE A 307 -4.56 1.27 -27.37
N ALA A 308 -4.49 1.13 -28.71
CA ALA A 308 -4.64 -0.17 -29.32
C ALA A 308 -3.40 -1.04 -29.03
N ASP A 309 -3.57 -2.37 -28.95
CA ASP A 309 -2.46 -3.33 -28.78
C ASP A 309 -1.41 -3.25 -29.91
N THR A 310 -1.81 -2.74 -31.07
CA THR A 310 -0.95 -2.48 -32.24
C THR A 310 -0.26 -1.11 -32.21
N GLU A 311 -0.62 -0.25 -31.25
CA GLU A 311 -0.09 1.10 -31.12
C GLU A 311 0.97 1.18 -30.04
N LYS A 312 2.12 1.77 -30.34
CA LYS A 312 3.17 1.97 -29.35
C LYS A 312 2.87 3.15 -28.44
N ILE A 313 3.05 2.94 -27.16
CA ILE A 313 2.83 3.95 -26.11
C ILE A 313 4.09 4.81 -26.01
N ARG A 314 3.98 6.09 -26.39
CA ARG A 314 5.07 7.04 -26.21
C ARG A 314 4.92 7.82 -24.92
N VAL A 315 5.99 7.86 -24.13
CA VAL A 315 6.04 8.52 -22.84
C VAL A 315 7.17 9.52 -22.83
N ARG A 316 6.89 10.74 -22.39
CA ARG A 316 7.88 11.79 -22.17
C ARG A 316 7.98 12.06 -20.69
N ILE A 317 9.21 12.11 -20.16
CA ILE A 317 9.50 12.52 -18.80
C ILE A 317 10.38 13.74 -18.77
N THR A 318 10.18 14.62 -17.79
CA THR A 318 11.14 15.68 -17.46
C THR A 318 11.76 15.41 -16.09
N TRP A 319 13.06 15.67 -15.95
CA TRP A 319 13.77 15.34 -14.74
C TRP A 319 15.03 16.20 -14.51
N ARG A 320 15.46 16.30 -13.26
CA ARG A 320 16.67 17.00 -12.83
C ARG A 320 17.49 16.16 -11.88
N VAL A 321 18.78 16.51 -11.80
CA VAL A 321 19.71 15.92 -10.81
C VAL A 321 20.32 17.05 -9.95
N SER A 322 20.62 16.70 -8.68
CA SER A 322 21.30 17.60 -7.74
C SER A 322 22.81 17.38 -7.67
N GLU A 323 23.29 16.28 -8.23
CA GLU A 323 24.70 15.92 -8.32
C GLU A 323 24.99 15.21 -9.66
N PRO A 324 26.26 15.13 -10.12
CA PRO A 324 26.57 14.50 -11.39
C PRO A 324 26.45 12.97 -11.32
N PHE A 325 25.92 12.37 -12.41
CA PHE A 325 25.84 10.92 -12.63
C PHE A 325 26.52 10.52 -13.93
N ALA A 326 27.25 9.42 -13.92
CA ALA A 326 27.86 8.84 -15.12
C ALA A 326 26.82 8.13 -16.00
N GLY A 327 25.75 7.60 -15.40
CA GLY A 327 24.64 6.97 -16.09
C GLY A 327 23.43 6.91 -15.17
N VAL A 328 22.27 7.30 -15.70
CA VAL A 328 20.98 7.18 -15.03
C VAL A 328 20.19 6.10 -15.74
N HIS A 329 19.62 5.16 -15.01
CA HIS A 329 18.87 4.04 -15.59
C HIS A 329 17.39 4.14 -15.19
N LEU A 330 16.52 3.78 -16.13
CA LEU A 330 15.08 3.76 -15.95
C LEU A 330 14.53 2.36 -16.28
N LYS A 331 13.57 1.89 -15.52
CA LYS A 331 12.73 0.74 -15.85
C LYS A 331 11.27 1.03 -15.50
N LEU A 332 10.37 0.34 -16.18
CA LEU A 332 8.95 0.34 -15.86
C LEU A 332 8.59 -0.97 -15.15
N ASN A 333 7.82 -0.86 -14.07
CA ASN A 333 7.19 -2.00 -13.41
C ASN A 333 5.71 -2.00 -13.78
N LEU A 334 5.31 -2.95 -14.60
CA LEU A 334 3.99 -3.03 -15.18
C LEU A 334 3.08 -3.89 -14.31
N HIS A 335 1.88 -3.39 -14.06
CA HIS A 335 0.84 -4.06 -13.31
C HIS A 335 -0.47 -4.02 -14.07
N PHE A 336 -1.28 -5.04 -13.90
CA PHE A 336 -2.68 -4.97 -14.25
C PHE A 336 -3.41 -4.10 -13.21
N ARG A 337 -4.58 -3.59 -13.56
CA ARG A 337 -5.33 -2.64 -12.72
C ARG A 337 -5.60 -3.14 -11.29
N ASP A 338 -5.75 -4.45 -11.08
CA ASP A 338 -5.93 -5.05 -9.75
C ASP A 338 -4.62 -5.20 -8.96
N SER A 339 -3.57 -4.48 -9.37
CA SER A 339 -2.20 -4.54 -8.83
C SER A 339 -1.49 -5.89 -9.02
N THR A 340 -2.05 -6.80 -9.82
CA THR A 340 -1.35 -8.02 -10.21
C THR A 340 -0.12 -7.67 -11.05
N PRO A 341 1.10 -8.08 -10.66
CA PRO A 341 2.29 -7.84 -11.47
C PRO A 341 2.17 -8.51 -12.83
N VAL A 342 2.45 -7.74 -13.89
CA VAL A 342 2.51 -8.23 -15.28
C VAL A 342 3.95 -8.49 -15.67
N GLY A 343 4.85 -7.56 -15.36
CA GLY A 343 6.27 -7.69 -15.68
C GLY A 343 7.05 -6.40 -15.47
N ILE A 344 8.31 -6.45 -15.87
CA ILE A 344 9.22 -5.28 -15.84
C ILE A 344 9.87 -5.12 -17.20
N THR A 345 10.15 -3.89 -17.60
CA THR A 345 10.99 -3.64 -18.77
C THR A 345 12.47 -3.85 -18.43
N HIS A 346 13.28 -4.20 -19.43
CA HIS A 346 14.71 -4.10 -19.26
C HIS A 346 15.11 -2.65 -18.96
N PRO A 347 16.13 -2.42 -18.11
CA PRO A 347 16.61 -1.08 -17.82
C PRO A 347 17.14 -0.38 -19.07
N VAL A 348 16.78 0.90 -19.22
CA VAL A 348 17.33 1.77 -20.29
C VAL A 348 18.24 2.80 -19.64
N ASN A 349 19.42 3.00 -20.23
CA ASN A 349 20.36 4.03 -19.80
C ASN A 349 19.97 5.37 -20.43
N LEU A 350 19.62 6.35 -19.59
CA LEU A 350 19.28 7.72 -20.01
C LEU A 350 20.53 8.60 -20.27
N GLY A 351 21.73 8.07 -20.00
CA GLY A 351 22.99 8.77 -20.17
C GLY A 351 23.50 9.45 -18.91
N ALA A 352 24.59 10.23 -19.09
CA ALA A 352 25.19 11.01 -18.04
C ALA A 352 24.37 12.29 -17.76
N ALA A 353 24.34 12.71 -16.50
CA ALA A 353 23.60 13.89 -16.09
C ALA A 353 24.40 14.78 -15.15
N VAL A 354 24.21 16.09 -15.25
CA VAL A 354 24.87 17.10 -14.42
C VAL A 354 23.83 18.06 -13.81
N PRO A 355 24.09 18.61 -12.62
CA PRO A 355 23.19 19.55 -11.96
C PRO A 355 22.89 20.81 -12.80
N GLY A 356 21.75 21.43 -12.51
CA GLY A 356 21.34 22.72 -13.10
C GLY A 356 20.69 22.64 -14.48
N LYS A 357 20.56 21.43 -15.05
CA LYS A 357 19.85 21.21 -16.33
C LYS A 357 18.51 20.51 -16.10
N LEU A 358 17.52 20.90 -16.90
CA LEU A 358 16.27 20.12 -17.07
C LEU A 358 16.48 19.17 -18.25
N TYR A 359 16.39 17.88 -17.96
CA TYR A 359 16.44 16.84 -18.97
C TYR A 359 15.03 16.48 -19.40
N THR A 360 14.87 16.22 -20.71
CA THR A 360 13.65 15.67 -21.30
C THR A 360 14.03 14.38 -22.00
N THR A 361 13.37 13.29 -21.62
CA THR A 361 13.56 11.97 -22.23
C THR A 361 12.24 11.46 -22.75
N GLU A 362 12.22 11.02 -23.99
CA GLU A 362 11.08 10.35 -24.59
C GLU A 362 11.45 8.90 -24.86
N PHE A 363 10.59 7.96 -24.50
CA PHE A 363 10.76 6.54 -24.73
C PHE A 363 9.46 5.91 -25.21
N GLU A 364 9.58 4.75 -25.81
CA GLU A 364 8.48 4.02 -26.42
C GLU A 364 8.34 2.66 -25.74
N PHE A 365 7.12 2.31 -25.40
CA PHE A 365 6.74 1.01 -24.84
C PHE A 365 5.79 0.31 -25.82
N ASP A 366 6.03 -0.97 -26.10
CA ASP A 366 5.23 -1.80 -27.00
C ASP A 366 4.22 -2.63 -26.20
N PRO A 367 2.90 -2.35 -26.27
CA PRO A 367 1.87 -3.09 -25.55
C PRO A 367 1.39 -4.36 -26.27
N SER A 368 1.96 -4.75 -27.41
CA SER A 368 1.46 -5.84 -28.27
C SER A 368 1.35 -7.21 -27.60
N LEU A 369 2.05 -7.41 -26.50
CA LEU A 369 1.94 -8.64 -25.68
C LEU A 369 0.87 -8.55 -24.60
N LEU A 370 0.28 -7.38 -24.38
CA LEU A 370 -0.73 -7.21 -23.33
C LEU A 370 -2.12 -7.60 -23.88
N GLY A 371 -2.88 -8.32 -23.08
CA GLY A 371 -4.30 -8.55 -23.35
C GLY A 371 -5.10 -7.25 -23.17
N GLU A 372 -6.30 -7.23 -23.71
CA GLU A 372 -7.24 -6.13 -23.50
C GLU A 372 -7.50 -5.90 -22.02
N GLY A 373 -7.48 -4.63 -21.60
CA GLY A 373 -7.72 -4.26 -20.21
C GLY A 373 -6.98 -3.01 -19.76
N GLN A 374 -7.14 -2.71 -18.48
CA GLN A 374 -6.55 -1.54 -17.87
C GLN A 374 -5.31 -1.92 -17.08
N TYR A 375 -4.27 -1.16 -17.30
CA TYR A 375 -2.93 -1.35 -16.75
C TYR A 375 -2.42 -0.07 -16.12
N PHE A 376 -1.40 -0.19 -15.30
CA PHE A 376 -0.59 0.94 -14.89
C PHE A 376 0.86 0.50 -14.76
N PHE A 377 1.76 1.46 -14.77
CA PHE A 377 3.16 1.21 -14.47
C PHE A 377 3.68 2.18 -13.41
N TYR A 378 4.69 1.75 -12.68
CA TYR A 378 5.56 2.61 -11.88
C TYR A 378 6.85 2.85 -12.64
N VAL A 379 7.41 4.05 -12.48
CA VAL A 379 8.72 4.41 -13.02
C VAL A 379 9.75 4.30 -11.90
N ASP A 380 10.72 3.43 -12.08
CA ASP A 380 11.88 3.30 -11.20
C ASP A 380 13.10 3.89 -11.88
N VAL A 381 13.74 4.88 -11.26
CA VAL A 381 15.00 5.47 -11.72
C VAL A 381 16.09 5.15 -10.71
N PHE A 382 17.25 4.70 -11.20
CA PHE A 382 18.33 4.23 -10.36
C PHE A 382 19.72 4.46 -10.97
N ASP A 383 20.75 4.44 -10.10
CA ASP A 383 22.15 4.45 -10.43
C ASP A 383 22.74 3.04 -10.25
N GLY A 384 23.61 2.62 -11.16
CA GLY A 384 24.26 1.30 -11.12
C GLY A 384 23.53 0.22 -11.90
N VAL A 385 23.98 -1.03 -11.74
CA VAL A 385 23.38 -2.23 -12.35
C VAL A 385 22.30 -2.80 -11.43
N LEU A 386 21.30 -3.46 -12.01
CA LEU A 386 20.07 -3.95 -11.31
C LEU A 386 20.34 -4.67 -9.97
N THR A 387 21.41 -5.43 -9.85
CA THR A 387 21.75 -6.21 -8.65
C THR A 387 22.32 -5.38 -7.50
N GLN A 388 22.81 -4.16 -7.79
CA GLN A 388 23.40 -3.21 -6.83
C GLN A 388 22.87 -1.80 -7.05
N ALA A 389 21.67 -1.69 -7.63
CA ALA A 389 21.06 -0.42 -7.99
C ALA A 389 20.69 0.41 -6.77
N VAL A 390 21.08 1.67 -6.78
CA VAL A 390 20.65 2.67 -5.81
C VAL A 390 19.47 3.42 -6.40
N CYS A 391 18.30 3.34 -5.76
CA CYS A 391 17.11 4.08 -6.18
C CYS A 391 17.38 5.59 -6.08
N LEU A 392 17.23 6.28 -7.20
CA LEU A 392 17.37 7.73 -7.31
C LEU A 392 16.01 8.43 -7.16
N ASP A 393 14.99 7.96 -7.88
CA ASP A 393 13.62 8.45 -7.76
C ASP A 393 12.59 7.35 -8.07
N LYS A 394 11.50 7.36 -7.32
CA LYS A 394 10.35 6.49 -7.51
C LYS A 394 9.11 7.17 -6.98
N PRO A 395 8.36 7.90 -7.83
CA PRO A 395 7.07 8.49 -7.45
C PRO A 395 6.07 7.40 -7.08
N VAL A 396 5.28 7.66 -6.02
CA VAL A 396 4.16 6.80 -5.63
C VAL A 396 2.92 7.24 -6.43
N THR A 397 2.96 7.01 -7.75
CA THR A 397 1.90 7.34 -8.70
C THR A 397 1.73 6.20 -9.68
N GLU A 398 0.50 5.80 -9.90
CA GLU A 398 0.09 4.83 -10.91
C GLU A 398 -0.11 5.58 -12.24
N PHE A 399 0.75 5.31 -13.21
CA PHE A 399 0.61 5.85 -14.57
C PHE A 399 -0.31 4.92 -15.34
N ALA A 400 -1.62 5.19 -15.26
CA ALA A 400 -2.67 4.33 -15.78
C ALA A 400 -2.86 4.48 -17.29
N PHE A 401 -3.13 3.35 -17.97
CA PHE A 401 -3.48 3.30 -19.39
C PHE A 401 -4.37 2.09 -19.66
N GLU A 402 -5.09 2.14 -20.76
CA GLU A 402 -5.96 1.06 -21.23
C GLU A 402 -5.45 0.52 -22.57
N VAL A 403 -5.43 -0.81 -22.69
CA VAL A 403 -5.14 -1.49 -23.96
C VAL A 403 -6.44 -2.03 -24.50
N THR A 404 -6.75 -1.69 -25.74
CA THR A 404 -7.91 -2.19 -26.50
C THR A 404 -7.42 -3.07 -27.65
N SER A 405 -8.23 -4.05 -28.04
CA SER A 405 -7.90 -4.88 -29.20
C SER A 405 -7.95 -4.05 -30.48
N GLY A 406 -6.83 -4.00 -31.19
CA GLY A 406 -6.73 -3.41 -32.53
C GLY A 406 -7.07 -4.38 -33.66
N ASP A 407 -7.08 -5.68 -33.37
CA ASP A 407 -7.37 -6.75 -34.34
C ASP A 407 -8.79 -7.30 -34.12
N LEU A 408 -9.71 -6.86 -34.98
CA LEU A 408 -11.12 -7.31 -34.99
C LEU A 408 -11.29 -8.79 -35.37
N SER A 409 -10.24 -9.47 -35.81
CA SER A 409 -10.27 -10.91 -36.17
C SER A 409 -10.05 -11.81 -34.94
N MET A 410 -9.56 -11.28 -33.84
CA MET A 410 -9.39 -12.01 -32.60
C MET A 410 -10.70 -12.00 -31.79
N PRO A 411 -11.06 -13.11 -31.13
CA PRO A 411 -12.20 -13.09 -30.20
C PRO A 411 -11.95 -12.12 -29.05
N GLU A 412 -13.02 -11.49 -28.56
CA GLU A 412 -12.93 -10.61 -27.38
C GLU A 412 -12.15 -11.31 -26.27
N TRP A 413 -11.20 -10.58 -25.68
CA TRP A 413 -10.34 -11.13 -24.63
C TRP A 413 -11.14 -11.47 -23.38
N ALA A 414 -11.18 -12.76 -23.04
CA ALA A 414 -11.86 -13.19 -21.82
C ALA A 414 -10.97 -12.99 -20.59
N PRO A 415 -11.48 -12.44 -19.48
CA PRO A 415 -10.71 -12.22 -18.25
C PRO A 415 -9.98 -13.45 -17.70
N GLY A 416 -10.48 -14.65 -18.00
CA GLY A 416 -9.88 -15.93 -17.61
C GLY A 416 -8.67 -16.37 -18.44
N TRP A 417 -8.36 -15.67 -19.55
CA TRP A 417 -7.24 -16.05 -20.44
C TRP A 417 -5.89 -15.49 -20.02
N GLY A 418 -5.84 -14.72 -18.95
CA GLY A 418 -4.61 -14.12 -18.45
C GLY A 418 -4.44 -12.66 -18.87
N ARG A 419 -3.19 -12.17 -18.81
CA ARG A 419 -2.85 -10.76 -19.05
C ARG A 419 -1.83 -10.56 -20.16
N ILE A 420 -1.31 -11.63 -20.72
CA ILE A 420 -0.26 -11.59 -21.75
C ILE A 420 -0.67 -12.48 -22.92
N HIS A 421 -0.57 -11.93 -24.13
CA HIS A 421 -0.69 -12.66 -25.37
C HIS A 421 0.66 -13.29 -25.71
N PHE A 422 0.70 -14.60 -25.83
CA PHE A 422 1.85 -15.25 -26.43
C PHE A 422 1.64 -15.38 -27.93
N PRO A 423 2.70 -15.29 -28.76
CA PRO A 423 2.59 -15.57 -30.16
C PRO A 423 2.10 -17.02 -30.41
N PRO A 424 1.45 -17.32 -31.52
CA PRO A 424 0.96 -18.64 -31.85
C PRO A 424 2.09 -19.70 -31.71
N VAL A 425 1.75 -20.85 -31.14
CA VAL A 425 2.71 -21.97 -31.11
C VAL A 425 3.02 -22.43 -32.52
N LYS A 426 4.29 -22.67 -32.82
CA LYS A 426 4.71 -23.22 -34.11
C LYS A 426 4.62 -24.75 -34.03
N VAL A 427 3.71 -25.33 -34.81
CA VAL A 427 3.67 -26.78 -34.99
C VAL A 427 4.89 -27.21 -35.81
N LEU A 428 5.78 -28.02 -35.23
CA LEU A 428 6.99 -28.51 -35.89
C LEU A 428 6.74 -29.80 -36.66
N GLU A 429 5.85 -30.67 -36.15
CA GLU A 429 5.48 -31.93 -36.76
C GLU A 429 4.02 -32.26 -36.36
N ASN A 430 3.23 -32.74 -37.32
CA ASN A 430 1.88 -33.22 -37.11
C ASN A 430 1.77 -34.59 -37.75
N GLY A 431 2.06 -35.64 -36.99
CA GLY A 431 1.98 -37.05 -37.44
C GLY A 431 0.62 -37.66 -37.13
N TYR A 432 0.15 -38.48 -38.04
CA TYR A 432 -1.05 -39.33 -37.86
C TYR A 432 -0.63 -40.76 -38.05
N ASP A 433 -0.74 -41.58 -37.00
CA ASP A 433 -0.64 -43.04 -37.07
C ASP A 433 -2.02 -43.58 -37.43
N GLY A 434 -2.11 -44.08 -38.66
CA GLY A 434 -3.30 -44.72 -39.22
C GLY A 434 -3.63 -46.07 -38.66
#